data_78b86f51a08a052cb858af40ac6614b7
#
_entry.id   78b86f51a08a052cb858af40ac6614b7
#
_cell.length_a   1.000
_cell.length_b   1.000
_cell.length_c   1.000
_cell.angle_alpha   90.00
_cell.angle_beta   90.00
_cell.angle_gamma   90.00
#
_symmetry.space_group_name_H-M   'P 1'
#
loop_
_entity.id
_entity.type
_entity.pdbx_description
1 polymer ?
#
loop_
_entity_poly.entity_id
_entity_poly.type
_entity_poly.pdbx_seq_one_letter_code
_entity_poly.pdbx_strand_id
1 'polypeptide(L)'
;LEHIVALLKRCGFRDLCCTTACLPEQIERYFGDGSGFGVRMQYRREDRALGTAGAVKNCEDFIAGENALIISGDAACDFDLRALWNEHRRAHAAVTMALYPHEAPLPYGLAVTDGEGWVRSFIEKPAWERVVTDLVNTGIYVLSPEVLRFIPADTPFDFARDLFPRLMASGRGIRGVPMEGYWRDIGDPGSYYRANLDAWEGKLRLPEQRG
;
A
#
# COMPACT_ATOMS: atom_id res chain seq x y z
N LEU A 1 -6.80 1.88 10.83
CA LEU A 1 -7.28 0.76 10.01
C LEU A 1 -8.75 0.93 9.57
N GLU A 2 -9.68 1.38 10.44
CA GLU A 2 -11.09 1.58 10.08
C GLU A 2 -11.27 2.54 8.90
N HIS A 3 -10.54 3.65 8.90
CA HIS A 3 -10.50 4.59 7.79
C HIS A 3 -10.09 3.91 6.46
N ILE A 4 -9.09 3.02 6.50
CA ILE A 4 -8.65 2.26 5.32
C ILE A 4 -9.74 1.30 4.82
N VAL A 5 -10.40 0.58 5.73
CA VAL A 5 -11.53 -0.30 5.38
C VAL A 5 -12.65 0.49 4.70
N ALA A 6 -12.97 1.66 5.23
CA ALA A 6 -13.99 2.54 4.65
C ALA A 6 -13.57 3.10 3.27
N LEU A 7 -12.29 3.46 3.10
CA LEU A 7 -11.72 3.89 1.81
C LEU A 7 -11.81 2.77 0.77
N LEU A 8 -11.36 1.56 1.13
CA LEU A 8 -11.41 0.39 0.26
C LEU A 8 -12.85 0.09 -0.18
N LYS A 9 -13.79 0.08 0.76
CA LYS A 9 -15.22 -0.10 0.48
C LYS A 9 -15.75 0.95 -0.48
N ARG A 10 -15.42 2.23 -0.27
CA ARG A 10 -15.82 3.35 -1.15
C ARG A 10 -15.29 3.16 -2.57
N CYS A 11 -14.06 2.68 -2.71
CA CYS A 11 -13.45 2.36 -3.99
C CYS A 11 -13.91 1.02 -4.60
N GLY A 12 -14.86 0.32 -3.94
CA GLY A 12 -15.49 -0.91 -4.45
C GLY A 12 -14.73 -2.20 -4.14
N PHE A 13 -13.71 -2.16 -3.28
CA PHE A 13 -13.03 -3.35 -2.77
C PHE A 13 -13.78 -3.85 -1.53
N ARG A 14 -14.27 -5.08 -1.57
CA ARG A 14 -15.11 -5.64 -0.51
C ARG A 14 -14.58 -6.93 0.10
N ASP A 15 -13.71 -7.63 -0.60
CA ASP A 15 -12.99 -8.79 -0.10
C ASP A 15 -11.63 -8.32 0.41
N LEU A 16 -11.40 -8.41 1.71
CA LEU A 16 -10.22 -7.89 2.36
C LEU A 16 -9.51 -8.99 3.13
N CYS A 17 -8.19 -9.05 3.04
CA CYS A 17 -7.36 -9.90 3.87
C CYS A 17 -6.41 -9.02 4.68
N CYS A 18 -6.49 -9.11 6.01
CA CYS A 18 -5.64 -8.36 6.91
C CYS A 18 -4.53 -9.26 7.45
N THR A 19 -3.27 -8.93 7.13
CA THR A 19 -2.11 -9.56 7.78
C THR A 19 -1.88 -8.90 9.13
N THR A 20 -1.67 -9.68 10.17
CA THR A 20 -1.55 -9.21 11.56
C THR A 20 -0.40 -9.89 12.27
N ALA A 21 0.43 -9.10 12.95
CA ALA A 21 1.51 -9.60 13.81
C ALA A 21 1.35 -9.10 15.25
N CYS A 22 0.98 -7.84 15.44
CA CYS A 22 0.84 -7.21 16.76
C CYS A 22 -0.64 -7.15 17.15
N LEU A 23 -0.98 -7.68 18.35
CA LEU A 23 -2.32 -7.65 18.93
C LEU A 23 -3.45 -8.12 17.97
N PRO A 24 -3.28 -9.26 17.28
CA PRO A 24 -4.22 -9.70 16.25
C PRO A 24 -5.65 -9.86 16.79
N GLU A 25 -5.82 -10.34 18.03
CA GLU A 25 -7.11 -10.54 18.64
C GLU A 25 -7.93 -9.25 18.79
N GLN A 26 -7.28 -8.11 18.98
CA GLN A 26 -7.98 -6.82 19.09
C GLN A 26 -8.53 -6.40 17.73
N ILE A 27 -7.77 -6.57 16.67
CA ILE A 27 -8.18 -6.26 15.30
C ILE A 27 -9.32 -7.17 14.87
N GLU A 28 -9.15 -8.48 15.06
CA GLU A 28 -10.15 -9.50 14.71
C GLU A 28 -11.45 -9.32 15.49
N ARG A 29 -11.38 -9.00 16.80
CA ARG A 29 -12.56 -8.71 17.62
C ARG A 29 -13.30 -7.47 17.15
N TYR A 30 -12.57 -6.43 16.75
CA TYR A 30 -13.16 -5.15 16.33
C TYR A 30 -13.89 -5.28 15.00
N PHE A 31 -13.26 -5.89 14.01
CA PHE A 31 -13.82 -5.97 12.66
C PHE A 31 -14.67 -7.21 12.42
N GLY A 32 -14.47 -8.30 13.18
CA GLY A 32 -15.15 -9.58 12.98
C GLY A 32 -14.95 -10.11 11.55
N ASP A 33 -16.02 -10.58 10.94
CA ASP A 33 -16.05 -11.01 9.54
C ASP A 33 -16.16 -9.82 8.53
N GLY A 34 -16.16 -8.59 9.02
CA GLY A 34 -16.28 -7.37 8.23
C GLY A 34 -17.71 -6.99 7.85
N SER A 35 -18.71 -7.83 8.10
CA SER A 35 -20.11 -7.56 7.72
C SER A 35 -20.64 -6.27 8.33
N GLY A 36 -20.29 -5.98 9.59
CA GLY A 36 -20.59 -4.75 10.29
C GLY A 36 -20.06 -3.49 9.56
N PHE A 37 -19.01 -3.60 8.78
CA PHE A 37 -18.41 -2.52 7.99
C PHE A 37 -18.82 -2.55 6.52
N GLY A 38 -19.58 -3.58 6.10
CA GLY A 38 -20.05 -3.78 4.74
C GLY A 38 -18.97 -4.29 3.78
N VAL A 39 -18.03 -5.06 4.31
CA VAL A 39 -16.97 -5.79 3.62
C VAL A 39 -16.95 -7.24 4.10
N ARG A 40 -16.14 -8.09 3.49
CA ARG A 40 -15.79 -9.44 3.96
C ARG A 40 -14.33 -9.44 4.35
N MET A 41 -14.02 -9.76 5.62
CA MET A 41 -12.65 -9.76 6.13
C MET A 41 -12.19 -11.17 6.45
N GLN A 42 -10.96 -11.45 6.04
CA GLN A 42 -10.17 -12.59 6.47
C GLN A 42 -8.88 -12.09 7.12
N TYR A 43 -8.26 -12.94 7.92
CA TYR A 43 -7.05 -12.60 8.66
C TYR A 43 -5.98 -13.63 8.38
N ARG A 44 -4.73 -13.16 8.30
CA ARG A 44 -3.53 -14.01 8.24
C ARG A 44 -2.60 -13.55 9.35
N ARG A 45 -2.47 -14.36 10.39
CA ARG A 45 -1.54 -14.10 11.49
C ARG A 45 -0.14 -14.47 11.07
N GLU A 46 0.81 -13.66 11.48
CA GLU A 46 2.23 -13.90 11.29
C GLU A 46 2.84 -14.34 12.62
N ASP A 47 3.33 -15.58 12.71
CA ASP A 47 4.04 -16.07 13.91
C ASP A 47 5.43 -15.43 14.05
N ARG A 48 5.94 -14.89 12.96
CA ARG A 48 7.18 -14.10 12.87
C ARG A 48 7.03 -13.05 11.79
N ALA A 49 7.75 -11.94 11.91
CA ALA A 49 7.71 -10.87 10.91
C ALA A 49 8.20 -11.39 9.55
N LEU A 50 7.33 -11.41 8.57
CA LEU A 50 7.62 -11.83 7.19
C LEU A 50 8.05 -10.67 6.28
N GLY A 51 8.10 -9.45 6.80
CA GLY A 51 8.30 -8.25 5.99
C GLY A 51 7.08 -7.92 5.12
N THR A 52 7.14 -6.80 4.42
CA THR A 52 5.97 -6.26 3.73
C THR A 52 5.48 -7.14 2.58
N ALA A 53 6.38 -7.66 1.74
CA ALA A 53 6.03 -8.54 0.62
C ALA A 53 5.80 -9.99 1.06
N GLY A 54 6.55 -10.48 2.07
CA GLY A 54 6.33 -11.81 2.64
C GLY A 54 4.96 -11.96 3.29
N ALA A 55 4.45 -10.92 3.97
CA ALA A 55 3.09 -10.87 4.47
C ALA A 55 2.04 -11.03 3.36
N VAL A 56 2.26 -10.39 2.21
CA VAL A 56 1.38 -10.54 1.04
C VAL A 56 1.48 -11.95 0.44
N LYS A 57 2.67 -12.55 0.42
CA LYS A 57 2.84 -13.96 0.00
C LYS A 57 2.03 -14.92 0.87
N ASN A 58 1.92 -14.65 2.17
CA ASN A 58 1.10 -15.43 3.10
C ASN A 58 -0.41 -15.35 2.82
N CYS A 59 -0.84 -14.44 1.93
CA CYS A 59 -2.21 -14.30 1.44
C CYS A 59 -2.43 -14.87 0.03
N GLU A 60 -1.50 -15.65 -0.52
CA GLU A 60 -1.57 -16.12 -1.91
C GLU A 60 -2.83 -16.94 -2.23
N ASP A 61 -3.31 -17.75 -1.27
CA ASP A 61 -4.55 -18.50 -1.37
C ASP A 61 -5.78 -17.59 -1.43
N PHE A 62 -5.76 -16.48 -0.70
CA PHE A 62 -6.83 -15.46 -0.74
C PHE A 62 -6.80 -14.68 -2.06
N ILE A 63 -5.62 -14.36 -2.59
CA ILE A 63 -5.44 -13.65 -3.87
C ILE A 63 -5.91 -14.53 -5.04
N ALA A 64 -5.77 -15.86 -4.93
CA ALA A 64 -6.35 -16.86 -5.82
C ALA A 64 -6.05 -16.63 -7.32
N GLY A 65 -4.88 -16.07 -7.63
CA GLY A 65 -4.46 -15.83 -9.02
C GLY A 65 -5.04 -14.56 -9.66
N GLU A 66 -5.70 -13.71 -8.88
CA GLU A 66 -6.23 -12.41 -9.34
C GLU A 66 -5.24 -11.27 -9.04
N ASN A 67 -5.51 -10.08 -9.60
CA ASN A 67 -4.80 -8.88 -9.18
C ASN A 67 -5.15 -8.53 -7.72
N ALA A 68 -4.19 -8.00 -6.98
CA ALA A 68 -4.38 -7.61 -5.58
C ALA A 68 -4.01 -6.16 -5.35
N LEU A 69 -4.87 -5.41 -4.64
CA LEU A 69 -4.54 -4.10 -4.09
C LEU A 69 -3.96 -4.29 -2.69
N ILE A 70 -2.77 -3.74 -2.48
CA ILE A 70 -2.05 -3.77 -1.21
C ILE A 70 -2.04 -2.37 -0.64
N ILE A 71 -2.32 -2.25 0.66
CA ILE A 71 -2.27 -0.98 1.39
C ILE A 71 -1.85 -1.22 2.83
N SER A 72 -1.00 -0.35 3.36
CA SER A 72 -0.59 -0.39 4.76
C SER A 72 -1.73 0.08 5.68
N GLY A 73 -1.92 -0.58 6.80
CA GLY A 73 -3.00 -0.29 7.76
C GLY A 73 -2.82 1.01 8.55
N ASP A 74 -1.63 1.61 8.49
CA ASP A 74 -1.25 2.87 9.13
C ASP A 74 -1.15 4.06 8.15
N ALA A 75 -1.51 3.88 6.89
CA ALA A 75 -1.57 4.98 5.92
C ALA A 75 -2.90 5.76 6.06
N ALA A 76 -2.83 7.03 6.43
CA ALA A 76 -3.98 7.93 6.32
C ALA A 76 -4.02 8.52 4.91
N CYS A 77 -5.02 8.14 4.10
CA CYS A 77 -5.14 8.65 2.73
C CYS A 77 -6.59 8.67 2.24
N ASP A 78 -6.85 9.45 1.19
CA ASP A 78 -8.15 9.54 0.54
C ASP A 78 -8.10 9.37 -0.99
N PHE A 79 -7.05 8.74 -1.48
CA PHE A 79 -6.80 8.49 -2.90
C PHE A 79 -7.95 7.78 -3.61
N ASP A 80 -8.09 8.03 -4.91
CA ASP A 80 -8.92 7.22 -5.79
C ASP A 80 -8.20 5.90 -6.15
N LEU A 81 -8.34 4.90 -5.27
CA LEU A 81 -7.76 3.58 -5.47
C LEU A 81 -8.36 2.83 -6.67
N ARG A 82 -9.56 3.23 -7.12
CA ARG A 82 -10.16 2.68 -8.34
C ARG A 82 -9.43 3.17 -9.59
N ALA A 83 -9.01 4.44 -9.60
CA ALA A 83 -8.19 4.98 -10.68
C ALA A 83 -6.84 4.26 -10.77
N LEU A 84 -6.18 4.01 -9.63
CA LEU A 84 -4.94 3.23 -9.56
C LEU A 84 -5.11 1.81 -10.12
N TRP A 85 -6.21 1.14 -9.72
CA TRP A 85 -6.56 -0.19 -10.22
C TRP A 85 -6.77 -0.23 -11.73
N ASN A 86 -7.49 0.75 -12.26
CA ASN A 86 -7.76 0.86 -13.70
C ASN A 86 -6.47 1.12 -14.49
N GLU A 87 -5.57 1.96 -13.97
CA GLU A 87 -4.26 2.23 -14.59
C GLU A 87 -3.41 0.94 -14.63
N HIS A 88 -3.41 0.14 -13.56
CA HIS A 88 -2.72 -1.15 -13.53
C HIS A 88 -3.19 -2.06 -14.67
N ARG A 89 -4.50 -2.20 -14.83
CA ARG A 89 -5.08 -3.02 -15.90
C ARG A 89 -4.75 -2.49 -17.29
N ARG A 90 -4.79 -1.16 -17.45
CA ARG A 90 -4.49 -0.50 -18.73
C ARG A 90 -3.03 -0.66 -19.14
N ALA A 91 -2.11 -0.52 -18.18
CA ALA A 91 -0.67 -0.59 -18.42
C ALA A 91 -0.16 -2.04 -18.54
N HIS A 92 -0.96 -3.05 -18.16
CA HIS A 92 -0.51 -4.45 -18.03
C HIS A 92 0.81 -4.57 -17.24
N ALA A 93 0.94 -3.75 -16.19
CA ALA A 93 2.14 -3.71 -15.37
C ALA A 93 2.22 -4.92 -14.44
N ALA A 94 3.43 -5.35 -14.09
CA ALA A 94 3.61 -6.35 -13.05
C ALA A 94 3.21 -5.77 -11.67
N VAL A 95 3.61 -4.53 -11.42
CA VAL A 95 3.24 -3.76 -10.23
C VAL A 95 2.83 -2.34 -10.67
N THR A 96 1.77 -1.81 -10.07
CA THR A 96 1.46 -0.38 -10.14
C THR A 96 1.57 0.21 -8.75
N MET A 97 2.38 1.24 -8.61
CA MET A 97 2.74 1.91 -7.36
C MET A 97 2.07 3.28 -7.29
N ALA A 98 1.32 3.54 -6.23
CA ALA A 98 0.86 4.89 -5.93
C ALA A 98 2.04 5.72 -5.43
N LEU A 99 2.27 6.85 -6.07
CA LEU A 99 3.30 7.81 -5.71
C LEU A 99 2.65 9.10 -5.20
N TYR A 100 3.33 9.80 -4.30
CA TYR A 100 2.83 11.05 -3.76
C TYR A 100 3.95 12.10 -3.75
N PRO A 101 3.72 13.31 -4.29
CA PRO A 101 4.69 14.40 -4.17
C PRO A 101 4.75 14.87 -2.71
N HIS A 102 5.92 14.77 -2.09
CA HIS A 102 6.11 15.04 -0.66
C HIS A 102 7.20 16.09 -0.43
N GLU A 103 6.88 17.13 0.37
CA GLU A 103 7.80 18.25 0.65
C GLU A 103 9.07 17.82 1.41
N ALA A 104 8.98 16.73 2.21
CA ALA A 104 10.08 16.17 2.98
C ALA A 104 10.29 14.68 2.64
N PRO A 105 10.90 14.35 1.49
CA PRO A 105 10.90 12.98 0.96
C PRO A 105 11.91 12.02 1.63
N LEU A 106 12.87 12.53 2.41
CA LEU A 106 13.97 11.74 2.98
C LEU A 106 13.58 10.49 3.78
N PRO A 107 12.49 10.49 4.59
CA PRO A 107 12.11 9.31 5.36
C PRO A 107 11.58 8.16 4.52
N TYR A 108 11.28 8.40 3.24
CA TYR A 108 10.57 7.50 2.36
C TYR A 108 11.45 6.94 1.24
N GLY A 109 10.99 5.90 0.58
CA GLY A 109 11.55 5.45 -0.69
C GLY A 109 11.11 6.37 -1.82
N LEU A 110 12.04 6.73 -2.71
CA LEU A 110 11.76 7.55 -3.89
C LEU A 110 11.69 6.69 -5.14
N ALA A 111 10.71 6.98 -5.99
CA ALA A 111 10.59 6.34 -7.30
C ALA A 111 10.87 7.34 -8.42
N VAL A 112 11.93 7.09 -9.19
CA VAL A 112 12.26 7.87 -10.38
C VAL A 112 11.56 7.23 -11.57
N THR A 113 10.66 7.96 -12.20
CA THR A 113 9.91 7.50 -13.38
C THR A 113 10.41 8.16 -14.65
N ASP A 114 10.23 7.48 -15.79
CA ASP A 114 10.41 8.10 -17.10
C ASP A 114 9.17 8.93 -17.51
N GLY A 115 9.25 9.54 -18.71
CA GLY A 115 8.16 10.35 -19.26
C GLY A 115 6.85 9.60 -19.53
N GLU A 116 6.90 8.26 -19.55
CA GLU A 116 5.74 7.41 -19.70
C GLU A 116 5.21 6.91 -18.33
N GLY A 117 5.92 7.21 -17.22
CA GLY A 117 5.58 6.83 -15.85
C GLY A 117 6.06 5.43 -15.44
N TRP A 118 6.99 4.81 -16.18
CA TRP A 118 7.62 3.57 -15.73
C TRP A 118 8.75 3.87 -14.76
N VAL A 119 8.80 3.14 -13.64
CA VAL A 119 9.86 3.27 -12.64
C VAL A 119 11.18 2.79 -13.23
N ARG A 120 12.17 3.66 -13.25
CA ARG A 120 13.54 3.40 -13.76
C ARG A 120 14.54 3.18 -12.65
N SER A 121 14.32 3.80 -11.49
CA SER A 121 15.10 3.50 -10.30
C SER A 121 14.26 3.71 -9.04
N PHE A 122 14.65 3.02 -7.99
CA PHE A 122 14.07 3.12 -6.66
C PHE A 122 15.19 3.40 -5.65
N ILE A 123 15.03 4.43 -4.80
CA ILE A 123 16.03 4.84 -3.85
C ILE A 123 15.41 4.82 -2.46
N GLU A 124 15.73 3.80 -1.69
CA GLU A 124 15.21 3.66 -0.33
C GLU A 124 15.91 4.63 0.63
N LYS A 125 15.14 5.48 1.30
CA LYS A 125 15.59 6.44 2.33
C LYS A 125 16.90 7.14 1.94
N PRO A 126 16.89 7.97 0.87
CA PRO A 126 18.10 8.58 0.33
C PRO A 126 18.74 9.56 1.32
N ALA A 127 20.05 9.77 1.20
CA ALA A 127 20.67 10.99 1.68
C ALA A 127 20.25 12.17 0.79
N TRP A 128 20.34 13.40 1.31
CA TRP A 128 19.84 14.60 0.62
C TRP A 128 20.44 14.78 -0.78
N GLU A 129 21.72 14.47 -0.94
CA GLU A 129 22.46 14.57 -2.20
C GLU A 129 21.93 13.63 -3.30
N ARG A 130 21.16 12.63 -2.90
CA ARG A 130 20.57 11.63 -3.81
C ARG A 130 19.09 11.85 -4.09
N VAL A 131 18.50 12.92 -3.58
CA VAL A 131 17.11 13.29 -3.85
C VAL A 131 17.02 13.89 -5.24
N VAL A 132 16.44 13.16 -6.18
CA VAL A 132 16.28 13.56 -7.59
C VAL A 132 14.80 13.70 -7.97
N THR A 133 13.89 13.39 -7.06
CA THR A 133 12.44 13.49 -7.21
C THR A 133 11.78 13.67 -5.84
N ASP A 134 10.62 14.27 -5.82
CA ASP A 134 9.76 14.39 -4.64
C ASP A 134 8.70 13.29 -4.55
N LEU A 135 8.64 12.42 -5.57
CA LEU A 135 7.67 11.32 -5.63
C LEU A 135 8.07 10.18 -4.68
N VAL A 136 7.37 10.13 -3.54
CA VAL A 136 7.59 9.07 -2.54
C VAL A 136 6.72 7.86 -2.81
N ASN A 137 7.24 6.70 -2.45
CA ASN A 137 6.51 5.45 -2.39
C ASN A 137 5.56 5.46 -1.18
N THR A 138 4.27 5.37 -1.45
CA THR A 138 3.22 5.44 -0.43
C THR A 138 2.93 4.13 0.29
N GLY A 139 3.54 3.02 -0.14
CA GLY A 139 3.20 1.69 0.36
C GLY A 139 1.87 1.14 -0.19
N ILE A 140 1.31 1.78 -1.24
CA ILE A 140 0.07 1.35 -1.87
C ILE A 140 0.38 0.83 -3.28
N TYR A 141 0.00 -0.43 -3.55
CA TYR A 141 0.34 -1.12 -4.79
C TYR A 141 -0.85 -1.87 -5.36
N VAL A 142 -0.86 -2.05 -6.68
CA VAL A 142 -1.63 -3.11 -7.33
C VAL A 142 -0.63 -4.09 -7.91
N LEU A 143 -0.80 -5.37 -7.60
CA LEU A 143 0.07 -6.47 -8.04
C LEU A 143 -0.66 -7.36 -9.02
N SER A 144 0.01 -7.74 -10.11
CA SER A 144 -0.41 -8.87 -10.92
C SER A 144 -0.05 -10.19 -10.22
N PRO A 145 -0.83 -11.27 -10.38
CA PRO A 145 -0.64 -12.51 -9.61
C PRO A 145 0.71 -13.18 -9.86
N GLU A 146 1.29 -13.02 -11.04
CA GLU A 146 2.61 -13.57 -11.35
C GLU A 146 3.74 -12.99 -10.49
N VAL A 147 3.54 -11.83 -9.87
CA VAL A 147 4.52 -11.19 -8.98
C VAL A 147 4.79 -12.06 -7.75
N LEU A 148 3.78 -12.79 -7.26
CA LEU A 148 3.92 -13.65 -6.09
C LEU A 148 4.95 -14.77 -6.26
N ARG A 149 5.30 -15.13 -7.49
CA ARG A 149 6.35 -16.14 -7.78
C ARG A 149 7.76 -15.63 -7.46
N PHE A 150 7.94 -14.32 -7.38
CA PHE A 150 9.22 -13.71 -7.02
C PHE A 150 9.44 -13.60 -5.51
N ILE A 151 8.39 -13.87 -4.72
CA ILE A 151 8.41 -13.79 -3.26
C ILE A 151 8.53 -15.24 -2.72
N PRO A 152 9.60 -15.57 -2.01
CA PRO A 152 9.75 -16.89 -1.40
C PRO A 152 8.72 -17.06 -0.27
N ALA A 153 8.21 -18.29 -0.11
CA ALA A 153 7.31 -18.60 1.01
C ALA A 153 8.09 -18.59 2.33
N ASP A 154 7.38 -18.27 3.41
CA ASP A 154 7.89 -18.34 4.79
C ASP A 154 9.27 -17.67 4.98
N THR A 155 9.50 -16.55 4.32
CA THR A 155 10.78 -15.85 4.37
C THR A 155 10.53 -14.36 4.51
N PRO A 156 11.25 -13.66 5.44
CA PRO A 156 11.21 -12.20 5.49
C PRO A 156 11.61 -11.60 4.14
N PHE A 157 10.70 -10.86 3.55
CA PHE A 157 10.85 -10.29 2.21
C PHE A 157 10.16 -8.93 2.12
N ASP A 158 10.86 -7.93 1.64
CA ASP A 158 10.36 -6.56 1.58
C ASP A 158 10.11 -6.11 0.14
N PHE A 159 9.07 -5.29 -0.07
CA PHE A 159 8.78 -4.76 -1.40
C PHE A 159 9.94 -3.94 -1.96
N ALA A 160 10.42 -2.97 -1.19
CA ALA A 160 11.39 -1.99 -1.66
C ALA A 160 12.81 -2.57 -1.77
N ARG A 161 13.22 -3.37 -0.77
CA ARG A 161 14.58 -3.89 -0.69
C ARG A 161 14.80 -5.12 -1.55
N ASP A 162 13.77 -5.97 -1.68
CA ASP A 162 13.93 -7.29 -2.25
C ASP A 162 13.13 -7.45 -3.56
N LEU A 163 11.83 -7.16 -3.55
CA LEU A 163 10.95 -7.47 -4.68
C LEU A 163 11.18 -6.53 -5.86
N PHE A 164 11.14 -5.23 -5.65
CA PHE A 164 11.25 -4.27 -6.75
C PHE A 164 12.58 -4.38 -7.51
N PRO A 165 13.75 -4.50 -6.86
CA PRO A 165 15.00 -4.76 -7.57
C PRO A 165 14.97 -6.03 -8.41
N ARG A 166 14.38 -7.12 -7.90
CA ARG A 166 14.26 -8.38 -8.65
C ARG A 166 13.36 -8.25 -9.88
N LEU A 167 12.21 -7.57 -9.73
CA LEU A 167 11.31 -7.33 -10.86
C LEU A 167 11.98 -6.49 -11.94
N MET A 168 12.64 -5.40 -11.55
CA MET A 168 13.37 -4.53 -12.48
C MET A 168 14.48 -5.31 -13.22
N ALA A 169 15.27 -6.11 -12.50
CA ALA A 169 16.32 -6.93 -13.09
C ALA A 169 15.77 -8.00 -14.06
N SER A 170 14.54 -8.47 -13.84
CA SER A 170 13.85 -9.44 -14.72
C SER A 170 13.15 -8.78 -15.92
N GLY A 171 13.25 -7.46 -16.07
CA GLY A 171 12.55 -6.69 -17.13
C GLY A 171 11.05 -6.53 -16.90
N ARG A 172 10.54 -6.85 -15.69
CA ARG A 172 9.14 -6.65 -15.33
C ARG A 172 8.87 -5.18 -15.01
N GLY A 173 7.88 -4.60 -15.70
CA GLY A 173 7.57 -3.20 -15.56
C GLY A 173 6.87 -2.87 -14.23
N ILE A 174 7.38 -1.87 -13.54
CA ILE A 174 6.73 -1.22 -12.39
C ILE A 174 6.20 0.12 -12.88
N ARG A 175 4.90 0.32 -12.78
CA ARG A 175 4.22 1.55 -13.16
C ARG A 175 4.11 2.46 -11.94
N GLY A 176 4.67 3.67 -12.00
CA GLY A 176 4.48 4.71 -10.98
C GLY A 176 3.31 5.63 -11.38
N VAL A 177 2.40 5.87 -10.46
CA VAL A 177 1.22 6.72 -10.68
C VAL A 177 1.18 7.79 -9.59
N PRO A 178 1.48 9.05 -9.93
CA PRO A 178 1.26 10.16 -9.01
C PRO A 178 -0.22 10.26 -8.66
N MET A 179 -0.52 10.25 -7.36
CA MET A 179 -1.89 10.32 -6.84
C MET A 179 -2.20 11.72 -6.33
N GLU A 180 -3.42 12.16 -6.59
CA GLU A 180 -3.98 13.37 -6.00
C GLU A 180 -4.74 13.04 -4.71
N GLY A 181 -4.83 14.02 -3.80
CA GLY A 181 -5.50 13.88 -2.52
C GLY A 181 -4.52 13.96 -1.35
N TYR A 182 -4.90 13.34 -0.24
CA TYR A 182 -4.12 13.33 0.99
C TYR A 182 -3.45 11.97 1.20
N TRP A 183 -2.19 12.03 1.63
CA TRP A 183 -1.47 10.85 2.12
C TRP A 183 -0.52 11.22 3.25
N ARG A 184 -0.51 10.40 4.31
CA ARG A 184 0.44 10.48 5.42
C ARG A 184 0.63 9.09 6.04
N ASP A 185 1.87 8.71 6.22
CA ASP A 185 2.25 7.60 7.09
C ASP A 185 2.09 8.05 8.56
N ILE A 186 1.32 7.29 9.35
CA ILE A 186 1.05 7.58 10.78
C ILE A 186 1.79 6.61 11.72
N GLY A 187 3.01 6.25 11.35
CA GLY A 187 3.87 5.33 12.10
C GLY A 187 4.43 5.88 13.42
N ASP A 188 4.20 7.15 13.75
CA ASP A 188 4.64 7.78 15.01
C ASP A 188 3.56 8.70 15.60
N PRO A 189 3.63 9.03 16.94
CA PRO A 189 2.63 9.87 17.59
C PRO A 189 2.50 11.28 16.98
N GLY A 190 3.58 11.86 16.48
CA GLY A 190 3.57 13.19 15.85
C GLY A 190 2.81 13.19 14.53
N SER A 191 3.09 12.19 13.68
CA SER A 191 2.38 11.96 12.41
C SER A 191 0.90 11.65 12.64
N TYR A 192 0.57 10.85 13.67
CA TYR A 192 -0.81 10.58 14.06
C TYR A 192 -1.55 11.87 14.49
N TYR A 193 -0.93 12.68 15.36
CA TYR A 193 -1.50 13.96 15.78
C TYR A 193 -1.74 14.90 14.59
N ARG A 194 -0.76 15.02 13.70
CA ARG A 194 -0.87 15.84 12.49
C ARG A 194 -2.00 15.37 11.58
N ALA A 195 -2.14 14.06 11.35
CA ALA A 195 -3.22 13.50 10.54
C ALA A 195 -4.61 13.84 11.10
N ASN A 196 -4.77 13.86 12.45
CA ASN A 196 -6.02 14.29 13.08
C ASN A 196 -6.31 15.79 12.86
N LEU A 197 -5.29 16.63 12.93
CA LEU A 197 -5.45 18.07 12.62
C LEU A 197 -5.81 18.27 11.14
N ASP A 198 -5.13 17.60 10.24
CA ASP A 198 -5.39 17.68 8.81
C ASP A 198 -6.81 17.19 8.46
N ALA A 199 -7.32 16.18 9.17
CA ALA A 199 -8.71 15.74 9.05
C ALA A 199 -9.70 16.79 9.57
N TRP A 200 -9.41 17.41 10.72
CA TRP A 200 -10.20 18.50 11.27
C TRP A 200 -10.27 19.71 10.34
N GLU A 201 -9.14 20.05 9.71
CA GLU A 201 -9.03 21.14 8.74
C GLU A 201 -9.63 20.78 7.36
N GLY A 202 -10.15 19.58 7.17
CA GLY A 202 -10.77 19.13 5.93
C GLY A 202 -9.78 18.79 4.80
N LYS A 203 -8.48 18.67 5.11
CA LYS A 203 -7.45 18.27 4.14
C LYS A 203 -7.53 16.78 3.81
N LEU A 204 -7.78 15.93 4.84
CA LEU A 204 -8.08 14.52 4.68
C LEU A 204 -9.59 14.32 4.64
N ARG A 205 -10.10 13.80 3.54
CA ARG A 205 -11.52 13.46 3.39
C ARG A 205 -11.81 12.13 4.07
N LEU A 206 -12.30 12.21 5.31
CA LEU A 206 -12.76 11.01 6.00
C LEU A 206 -14.06 10.50 5.37
N PRO A 207 -14.26 9.16 5.29
CA PRO A 207 -15.57 8.61 4.97
C PRO A 207 -16.60 9.08 6.01
N GLU A 208 -17.85 9.30 5.58
CA GLU A 208 -18.93 9.62 6.51
C GLU A 208 -18.98 8.59 7.63
N GLN A 209 -18.90 9.08 8.86
CA GLN A 209 -19.05 8.22 10.04
C GLN A 209 -20.49 7.73 10.08
N ARG A 210 -20.66 6.46 10.45
CA ARG A 210 -21.98 5.93 10.76
C ARG A 210 -22.54 6.70 11.95
N GLY A 211 -23.63 7.41 11.75
CA GLY A 211 -24.49 7.89 12.84
C GLY A 211 -25.17 6.73 13.52
#